data_1742cc3f215b6b0927a24f1e8d0c07c7
#
_entry.id   1742cc3f215b6b0927a24f1e8d0c07c7
#
_cell.length_a   1.000
_cell.length_b   1.000
_cell.length_c   1.000
_cell.angle_alpha   90.00
_cell.angle_beta   90.00
_cell.angle_gamma   90.00
#
_symmetry.space_group_name_H-M   'P 1'
#
loop_
_entity.id
_entity.type
_entity.pdbx_description
1 polymer ?
#
loop_
_entity_poly.entity_id
_entity_poly.type
_entity_poly.pdbx_seq_one_letter_code
_entity_poly.pdbx_strand_id
1 'polypeptide(L)' 'MNEPVNIRLLGPGTRVALLDGATVEIVSNPLDGVWLFARYLTSPDDPARVGSEEMIFAQDVVEIQGGP' A
#
# COMPACT_ATOMS: atom_id res chain seq x y z
N MET A 1 -14.61 16.47 -1.42
CA MET A 1 -14.50 15.63 -2.64
C MET A 1 -13.27 14.72 -2.51
N ASN A 2 -13.47 13.45 -2.77
CA ASN A 2 -12.37 12.49 -2.68
C ASN A 2 -11.65 12.40 -4.02
N GLU A 3 -10.36 12.67 -4.01
CA GLU A 3 -9.54 12.46 -5.19
C GLU A 3 -8.97 11.05 -5.18
N PRO A 4 -8.86 10.41 -6.34
CA PRO A 4 -8.19 9.10 -6.39
C PRO A 4 -6.73 9.24 -5.99
N VAL A 5 -6.21 8.23 -5.32
CA VAL A 5 -4.79 8.19 -4.97
C VAL A 5 -3.97 8.15 -6.26
N ASN A 6 -2.98 9.01 -6.36
CA ASN A 6 -2.09 9.01 -7.51
C ASN A 6 -1.03 7.93 -7.35
N ILE A 7 -1.21 6.83 -8.08
CA ILE A 7 -0.33 5.66 -8.02
C ILE A 7 1.12 6.03 -8.34
N ARG A 8 1.34 7.04 -9.17
CA ARG A 8 2.71 7.46 -9.54
C ARG A 8 3.49 8.04 -8.39
N LEU A 9 2.80 8.46 -7.32
CA LEU A 9 3.45 9.02 -6.13
C LEU A 9 3.83 7.95 -5.11
N LEU A 10 3.50 6.68 -5.36
CA LEU A 10 3.72 5.60 -4.42
C LEU A 10 5.11 4.97 -4.65
N GLY A 11 6.15 5.72 -4.33
CA GLY A 11 7.51 5.21 -4.39
C GLY A 11 7.87 4.36 -3.18
N PRO A 12 9.04 3.68 -3.21
CA PRO A 12 9.51 2.89 -2.07
C PRO A 12 9.57 3.74 -0.79
N GLY A 13 9.12 3.17 0.32
CA GLY A 13 9.07 3.84 1.61
C GLY A 13 7.77 4.57 1.89
N THR A 14 6.91 4.76 0.90
CA THR A 14 5.61 5.38 1.11
C THR A 14 4.71 4.42 1.89
N ARG A 15 4.02 4.95 2.91
CA ARG A 15 3.08 4.17 3.71
C ARG A 15 1.67 4.51 3.28
N VAL A 16 0.86 3.48 3.10
CA VAL A 16 -0.53 3.63 2.63
C VAL A 16 -1.45 2.74 3.44
N ALA A 17 -2.71 3.16 3.51
CA ALA A 17 -3.77 2.35 4.10
C ALA A 17 -4.53 1.63 3.00
N LEU A 18 -4.93 0.40 3.28
CA LEU A 18 -5.69 -0.44 2.35
C LEU A 18 -7.15 -0.54 2.79
N LEU A 19 -7.99 -1.01 1.87
CA LEU A 19 -9.44 -1.15 2.09
C LEU A 19 -9.77 -2.01 3.31
N ASP A 20 -8.96 -3.01 3.62
CA ASP A 20 -9.20 -3.94 4.73
C ASP A 20 -8.72 -3.38 6.08
N GLY A 21 -8.24 -2.15 6.11
CA GLY A 21 -7.71 -1.54 7.32
C GLY A 21 -6.23 -1.78 7.57
N ALA A 22 -5.56 -2.54 6.72
CA ALA A 22 -4.12 -2.75 6.86
C ALA A 22 -3.34 -1.50 6.46
N THR A 23 -2.16 -1.35 7.04
CA THR A 23 -1.17 -0.35 6.62
C THR A 23 0.03 -1.08 6.05
N VAL A 24 0.49 -0.63 4.89
CA VAL A 24 1.65 -1.24 4.24
C VAL A 24 2.65 -0.15 3.83
N GLU A 25 3.90 -0.56 3.70
CA GLU A 25 4.96 0.28 3.15
C GLU A 25 5.28 -0.22 1.75
N ILE A 26 5.28 0.67 0.77
CA ILE A 26 5.60 0.31 -0.61
C ILE A 26 7.06 -0.08 -0.70
N VAL A 27 7.33 -1.25 -1.26
CA VAL A 27 8.68 -1.75 -1.51
C VAL A 27 9.09 -1.45 -2.93
N SER A 28 8.18 -1.66 -3.88
CA SER A 28 8.44 -1.43 -5.30
C SER A 28 7.13 -1.09 -6.01
N ASN A 29 7.22 -0.16 -6.96
CA ASN A 29 6.10 0.23 -7.79
C ASN A 29 6.51 0.11 -9.26
N PRO A 30 6.08 -0.95 -9.97
CA PRO A 30 6.44 -1.13 -11.38
C PRO A 30 5.76 -0.13 -12.32
N LEU A 31 4.87 0.71 -11.80
CA LEU A 31 4.19 1.77 -12.56
C LEU A 31 3.26 1.25 -13.67
N ASP A 32 2.76 0.03 -13.51
CA ASP A 32 1.76 -0.49 -14.45
C ASP A 32 0.33 -0.08 -14.10
N GLY A 33 0.15 0.58 -12.95
CA GLY A 33 -1.16 1.06 -12.51
C GLY A 33 -2.03 -0.01 -11.86
N VAL A 34 -1.56 -1.23 -11.74
CA VAL A 34 -2.35 -2.36 -11.25
C VAL A 34 -1.78 -2.95 -9.96
N TRP A 35 -0.48 -3.23 -9.92
CA TRP A 35 0.15 -3.94 -8.82
C TRP A 35 1.21 -3.09 -8.14
N LEU A 36 1.33 -3.31 -6.82
CA LEU A 36 2.40 -2.75 -6.00
C LEU A 36 2.98 -3.87 -5.15
N PHE A 37 4.29 -3.87 -4.94
CA PHE A 37 4.91 -4.71 -3.91
C PHE A 37 4.98 -3.92 -2.62
N ALA A 38 4.52 -4.52 -1.53
CA ALA A 38 4.44 -3.83 -0.25
C ALA A 38 4.72 -4.78 0.90
N ARG A 39 5.25 -4.20 2.00
CA ARG A 39 5.44 -4.92 3.25
C ARG A 39 4.32 -4.52 4.20
N TYR A 40 3.66 -5.49 4.80
CA TYR A 40 2.59 -5.24 5.76
C TYR A 40 3.19 -4.75 7.08
N LEU A 41 2.75 -3.57 7.52
CA LEU A 41 3.12 -2.99 8.80
C LEU A 41 2.08 -3.31 9.86
N THR A 42 0.80 -3.26 9.51
CA THR A 42 -0.32 -3.69 10.35
C THR A 42 -1.30 -4.47 9.49
N SER A 43 -1.98 -5.42 10.08
CA SER A 43 -3.01 -6.20 9.40
C SER A 43 -4.04 -6.68 10.43
N PRO A 44 -5.09 -5.86 10.70
CA PRO A 44 -6.09 -6.20 11.70
C PRO A 44 -6.81 -7.52 11.42
N ASP A 45 -7.07 -7.81 10.14
CA ASP A 45 -7.78 -9.03 9.75
C ASP A 45 -6.89 -10.27 9.78
N ASP A 46 -5.59 -10.10 9.61
CA ASP A 46 -4.66 -11.22 9.59
C ASP A 46 -3.29 -10.75 10.13
N PRO A 47 -3.13 -10.71 11.46
CA PRO A 47 -1.87 -10.26 12.07
C PRO A 47 -0.64 -11.05 11.64
N ALA A 48 -0.82 -12.27 11.15
CA ALA A 48 0.30 -13.08 10.66
C ALA A 48 0.96 -12.49 9.41
N ARG A 49 0.28 -11.58 8.70
CA ARG A 49 0.85 -10.91 7.54
C ARG A 49 1.88 -9.85 7.90
N VAL A 50 1.87 -9.34 9.12
CA VAL A 50 2.80 -8.27 9.51
C VAL A 50 4.23 -8.70 9.26
N GLY A 51 4.98 -7.87 8.53
CA GLY A 51 6.36 -8.16 8.14
C GLY A 51 6.50 -8.90 6.82
N SER A 52 5.41 -9.44 6.26
CA SER A 52 5.49 -10.11 4.96
C SER A 52 5.46 -9.09 3.81
N GLU A 53 6.16 -9.43 2.73
CA GLU A 53 6.12 -8.66 1.49
C GLU A 53 5.20 -9.37 0.51
N GLU A 54 4.20 -8.65 0.03
CA GLU A 54 3.18 -9.21 -0.83
C GLU A 54 2.84 -8.25 -1.94
N MET A 55 2.31 -8.80 -3.02
CA MET A 55 1.78 -8.02 -4.12
C MET A 55 0.35 -7.60 -3.78
N ILE A 56 0.06 -6.32 -3.88
CA ILE A 56 -1.26 -5.78 -3.60
C ILE A 56 -1.80 -5.07 -4.84
N PHE A 57 -3.12 -4.95 -4.93
CA PHE A 57 -3.75 -4.16 -5.97
C PHE A 57 -3.62 -2.68 -5.64
N ALA A 58 -3.18 -1.88 -6.60
CA ALA A 58 -3.11 -0.44 -6.44
C ALA A 58 -4.48 0.16 -6.12
N GLN A 59 -5.55 -0.41 -6.68
CA GLN A 59 -6.91 0.08 -6.43
C GLN A 59 -7.38 -0.12 -4.99
N ASP A 60 -6.72 -0.97 -4.21
CA ASP A 60 -7.06 -1.20 -2.81
C ASP A 60 -6.47 -0.13 -1.89
N VAL A 61 -5.60 0.72 -2.41
CA VAL A 61 -5.03 1.83 -1.66
C VAL A 61 -6.09 2.92 -1.50
N VAL A 62 -6.42 3.26 -0.26
CA VAL A 62 -7.44 4.27 0.03
C VAL A 62 -6.87 5.57 0.53
N GLU A 63 -5.66 5.56 1.08
CA GLU A 63 -5.07 6.76 1.67
C GLU A 63 -3.56 6.64 1.73
N ILE A 64 -2.85 7.74 1.41
CA ILE A 64 -1.42 7.84 1.65
C ILE A 64 -1.23 8.38 3.06
N GLN A 65 -0.52 7.64 3.92
CA GLN A 65 -0.33 7.99 5.32
C GLN A 65 1.01 8.67 5.57
N GLY A 66 1.97 8.47 4.69
CA GLY A 66 3.26 9.10 4.82
C GLY A 66 4.20 8.66 3.72
N GLY A 67 5.32 9.37 3.58
CA GLY A 67 6.30 9.06 2.55
C GLY A 67 7.71 9.14 3.09
N PRO A 68 8.67 8.77 2.27
CA PRO A 68 10.07 8.89 2.62
C PRO A 68 10.50 10.34 2.75
#